data_9f5436ef97665b6e9bbcaf0bf35d1a4a
#
_entry.id   9f5436ef97665b6e9bbcaf0bf35d1a4a
#
_cell.length_a   1.000
_cell.length_b   1.000
_cell.length_c   1.000
_cell.angle_alpha   90.00
_cell.angle_beta   90.00
_cell.angle_gamma   90.00
#
_symmetry.space_group_name_H-M   'P 1'
#
loop_
_entity.id
_entity.type
_entity.pdbx_description
1 polymer ?
#
loop_
_entity_poly.entity_id
_entity_poly.type
_entity_poly.pdbx_seq_one_letter_code
_entity_poly.pdbx_strand_id
1 'polypeptide(L)'
;MTMPHHALEILLTCPLAPAELRDAARVLPLATNHDTTRLMTLVRAKTPGRAAHRLRQHLATRLPVDVITTHYPDTGGQVLLNLAFPPAVHATIRQAAHQVGQSPELFVKLALHRAMAQHASDESDRLDRAVQQLLAGTTAAHLLAAVGHALTRTPGAAPA
;
A
#
# COMPACT_ATOMS: atom_id res chain seq x y z
N MET A 1 -10.02 13.41 -13.19
CA MET A 1 -10.72 12.47 -12.28
C MET A 1 -9.73 11.47 -11.74
N THR A 2 -9.46 11.51 -10.46
CA THR A 2 -8.60 10.53 -9.78
C THR A 2 -9.34 9.19 -9.66
N MET A 3 -8.73 8.09 -10.11
CA MET A 3 -9.31 6.75 -9.92
C MET A 3 -9.23 6.35 -8.44
N PRO A 4 -10.31 5.82 -7.86
CA PRO A 4 -10.32 5.40 -6.47
C PRO A 4 -9.38 4.20 -6.23
N HIS A 5 -8.88 4.09 -5.00
CA HIS A 5 -8.16 2.92 -4.52
C HIS A 5 -9.15 1.93 -3.90
N HIS A 6 -8.92 0.66 -4.14
CA HIS A 6 -9.69 -0.42 -3.55
C HIS A 6 -8.76 -1.31 -2.72
N ALA A 7 -9.14 -1.57 -1.47
CA ALA A 7 -8.43 -2.48 -0.60
C ALA A 7 -8.82 -3.92 -0.93
N LEU A 8 -7.85 -4.74 -1.25
CA LEU A 8 -8.03 -6.14 -1.62
C LEU A 8 -7.23 -7.04 -0.69
N GLU A 9 -7.87 -8.06 -0.18
CA GLU A 9 -7.25 -9.16 0.55
C GLU A 9 -7.08 -10.35 -0.38
N ILE A 10 -5.91 -10.96 -0.35
CA ILE A 10 -5.55 -12.13 -1.14
C ILE A 10 -5.30 -13.27 -0.15
N LEU A 11 -6.13 -14.29 -0.21
CA LEU A 11 -5.90 -15.55 0.49
C LEU A 11 -5.08 -16.47 -0.41
N LEU A 12 -4.05 -17.09 0.15
CA LEU A 12 -3.17 -18.01 -0.55
C LEU A 12 -3.45 -19.44 -0.13
N THR A 13 -3.26 -20.40 -1.04
CA THR A 13 -3.41 -21.83 -0.75
C THR A 13 -2.28 -22.39 0.11
N CYS A 14 -1.13 -21.70 0.14
CA CYS A 14 0.02 -22.06 0.99
C CYS A 14 0.83 -20.79 1.36
N PRO A 15 1.60 -20.83 2.45
CA PRO A 15 2.50 -19.75 2.84
C PRO A 15 3.52 -19.42 1.75
N LEU A 16 3.82 -18.13 1.55
CA LEU A 16 4.88 -17.71 0.63
C LEU A 16 6.26 -17.83 1.27
N ALA A 17 7.23 -18.25 0.47
CA ALA A 17 8.62 -18.11 0.83
C ALA A 17 9.03 -16.63 0.88
N PRO A 18 10.02 -16.25 1.72
CA PRO A 18 10.48 -14.86 1.82
C PRO A 18 10.98 -14.25 0.49
N ALA A 19 11.47 -15.08 -0.43
CA ALA A 19 11.88 -14.64 -1.76
C ALA A 19 10.68 -14.27 -2.64
N GLU A 20 9.65 -15.12 -2.67
CA GLU A 20 8.41 -14.89 -3.41
C GLU A 20 7.67 -13.65 -2.92
N LEU A 21 7.62 -13.45 -1.59
CA LEU A 21 7.03 -12.25 -0.99
C LEU A 21 7.79 -10.98 -1.41
N ARG A 22 9.13 -11.01 -1.41
CA ARG A 22 9.94 -9.87 -1.86
C ARG A 22 9.71 -9.55 -3.35
N ASP A 23 9.62 -10.56 -4.19
CA ASP A 23 9.38 -10.37 -5.63
C ASP A 23 7.97 -9.83 -5.91
N ALA A 24 6.97 -10.31 -5.19
CA ALA A 24 5.60 -9.76 -5.25
C ALA A 24 5.55 -8.30 -4.75
N ALA A 25 6.25 -7.97 -3.66
CA ALA A 25 6.30 -6.63 -3.09
C ALA A 25 7.02 -5.59 -3.98
N ARG A 26 7.86 -6.02 -4.93
CA ARG A 26 8.44 -5.12 -5.94
C ARG A 26 7.43 -4.60 -6.96
N VAL A 27 6.36 -5.36 -7.18
CA VAL A 27 5.35 -5.04 -8.20
C VAL A 27 4.15 -4.32 -7.59
N LEU A 28 3.79 -4.68 -6.35
CA LEU A 28 2.63 -4.15 -5.64
C LEU A 28 2.98 -3.84 -4.18
N PRO A 29 2.46 -2.75 -3.61
CA PRO A 29 2.55 -2.53 -2.17
C PRO A 29 1.74 -3.61 -1.46
N LEU A 30 2.42 -4.50 -0.75
CA LEU A 30 1.81 -5.64 -0.06
C LEU A 30 2.04 -5.53 1.44
N ALA A 31 0.97 -5.72 2.21
CA ALA A 31 1.04 -6.07 3.62
C ALA A 31 0.73 -7.56 3.77
N THR A 32 1.36 -8.25 4.71
CA THR A 32 1.15 -9.67 4.94
C THR A 32 0.89 -9.96 6.41
N ASN A 33 0.13 -11.03 6.68
CA ASN A 33 0.04 -11.60 8.02
C ASN A 33 1.35 -12.35 8.37
N HIS A 34 1.46 -12.79 9.62
CA HIS A 34 2.65 -13.50 10.12
C HIS A 34 2.96 -14.77 9.32
N ASP A 35 1.93 -15.52 8.95
CA ASP A 35 2.08 -16.84 8.31
C ASP A 35 2.25 -16.74 6.79
N THR A 36 2.30 -15.51 6.25
CA THR A 36 2.40 -15.24 4.80
C THR A 36 1.34 -15.94 3.95
N THR A 37 0.17 -16.24 4.55
CA THR A 37 -0.99 -16.86 3.89
C THR A 37 -2.03 -15.85 3.43
N ARG A 38 -1.96 -14.61 3.96
CA ARG A 38 -2.85 -13.50 3.61
C ARG A 38 -2.06 -12.28 3.25
N LEU A 39 -2.38 -11.69 2.12
CA LEU A 39 -1.78 -10.46 1.67
C LEU A 39 -2.86 -9.39 1.53
N MET A 40 -2.52 -8.14 1.79
CA MET A 40 -3.37 -7.00 1.52
C MET A 40 -2.66 -6.01 0.62
N THR A 41 -3.42 -5.43 -0.30
CA THR A 41 -2.92 -4.41 -1.24
C THR A 41 -3.97 -3.38 -1.57
N LEU A 42 -3.52 -2.22 -2.06
CA LEU A 42 -4.37 -1.18 -2.61
C LEU A 42 -4.21 -1.13 -4.13
N VAL A 43 -5.31 -1.29 -4.85
CA VAL A 43 -5.30 -1.29 -6.32
C VAL A 43 -6.17 -0.15 -6.85
N ARG A 44 -5.61 0.65 -7.76
CA ARG A 44 -6.34 1.70 -8.46
C ARG A 44 -7.20 1.12 -9.58
N ALA A 45 -8.50 1.34 -9.52
CA ALA A 45 -9.42 0.97 -10.59
C ALA A 45 -10.72 1.78 -10.53
N LYS A 46 -11.49 1.78 -11.63
CA LYS A 46 -12.81 2.43 -11.67
C LYS A 46 -13.84 1.74 -10.76
N THR A 47 -13.70 0.43 -10.56
CA THR A 47 -14.61 -0.38 -9.74
C THR A 47 -13.82 -1.44 -8.96
N PRO A 48 -14.36 -1.91 -7.79
CA PRO A 48 -13.76 -3.00 -7.02
C PRO A 48 -13.53 -4.27 -7.84
N GLY A 49 -14.51 -4.67 -8.66
CA GLY A 49 -14.41 -5.85 -9.52
C GLY A 49 -13.27 -5.73 -10.55
N ARG A 50 -13.05 -4.56 -11.13
CA ARG A 50 -11.90 -4.32 -12.03
C ARG A 50 -10.57 -4.36 -11.28
N ALA A 51 -10.55 -3.87 -10.03
CA ALA A 51 -9.36 -3.96 -9.18
C ALA A 51 -8.99 -5.43 -8.91
N ALA A 52 -9.97 -6.23 -8.47
CA ALA A 52 -9.78 -7.65 -8.20
C ALA A 52 -9.37 -8.44 -9.46
N HIS A 53 -9.99 -8.16 -10.61
CA HIS A 53 -9.64 -8.80 -11.88
C HIS A 53 -8.20 -8.49 -12.31
N ARG A 54 -7.78 -7.21 -12.27
CA ARG A 54 -6.38 -6.82 -12.56
C ARG A 54 -5.40 -7.51 -11.62
N LEU A 55 -5.71 -7.49 -10.32
CA LEU A 55 -4.86 -8.12 -9.32
C LEU A 55 -4.71 -9.62 -9.60
N ARG A 56 -5.80 -10.31 -9.91
CA ARG A 56 -5.79 -11.73 -10.27
C ARG A 56 -4.91 -11.99 -11.49
N GLN A 57 -5.02 -11.20 -12.54
CA GLN A 57 -4.18 -11.34 -13.73
C GLN A 57 -2.68 -11.15 -13.43
N HIS A 58 -2.33 -10.22 -12.54
CA HIS A 58 -0.94 -9.98 -12.17
C HIS A 58 -0.34 -11.06 -11.27
N LEU A 59 -1.16 -11.67 -10.43
CA LEU A 59 -0.69 -12.60 -9.41
C LEU A 59 -0.88 -14.08 -9.76
N ALA A 60 -1.84 -14.44 -10.62
CA ALA A 60 -2.22 -15.83 -10.89
C ALA A 60 -1.08 -16.72 -11.39
N THR A 61 -0.08 -16.14 -12.07
CA THR A 61 1.10 -16.87 -12.57
C THR A 61 2.29 -16.84 -11.60
N ARG A 62 2.21 -16.07 -10.52
CA ARG A 62 3.34 -15.80 -9.61
C ARG A 62 3.10 -16.28 -8.20
N LEU A 63 1.85 -16.31 -7.76
CA LEU A 63 1.48 -16.64 -6.39
C LEU A 63 0.37 -17.68 -6.38
N PRO A 64 0.32 -18.55 -5.37
CA PRO A 64 -0.72 -19.56 -5.18
C PRO A 64 -2.01 -18.92 -4.63
N VAL A 65 -2.66 -18.07 -5.44
CA VAL A 65 -3.86 -17.33 -5.05
C VAL A 65 -5.07 -18.24 -5.03
N ASP A 66 -5.74 -18.31 -3.87
CA ASP A 66 -7.02 -18.99 -3.69
C ASP A 66 -8.18 -18.00 -3.92
N VAL A 67 -8.35 -17.04 -3.03
CA VAL A 67 -9.45 -16.07 -3.05
C VAL A 67 -8.93 -14.64 -3.00
N ILE A 68 -9.58 -13.74 -3.76
CA ILE A 68 -9.40 -12.30 -3.63
C ILE A 68 -10.71 -11.69 -3.16
N THR A 69 -10.66 -11.05 -1.98
CA THR A 69 -11.81 -10.38 -1.35
C THR A 69 -11.62 -8.87 -1.41
N THR A 70 -12.69 -8.14 -1.70
CA THR A 70 -12.69 -6.68 -1.64
C THR A 70 -13.15 -6.23 -0.27
N HIS A 71 -12.37 -5.34 0.37
CA HIS A 71 -12.76 -4.67 1.59
C HIS A 71 -13.34 -3.29 1.26
N TYR A 72 -14.53 -3.03 1.78
CA TYR A 72 -15.20 -1.74 1.61
C TYR A 72 -14.90 -0.85 2.81
N PRO A 73 -14.59 0.43 2.59
CA PRO A 73 -14.43 1.38 3.68
C PRO A 73 -15.76 1.57 4.43
N ASP A 74 -15.66 1.82 5.72
CA ASP A 74 -16.79 2.26 6.55
C ASP A 74 -17.19 3.72 6.23
N THR A 75 -18.17 4.25 6.97
CA THR A 75 -18.62 5.63 6.81
C THR A 75 -17.55 6.69 7.09
N GLY A 76 -16.49 6.32 7.83
CA GLY A 76 -15.31 7.15 8.08
C GLY A 76 -14.20 6.99 7.04
N GLY A 77 -14.44 6.21 5.97
CA GLY A 77 -13.44 5.92 4.94
C GLY A 77 -12.34 4.94 5.40
N GLN A 78 -12.52 4.25 6.53
CA GLN A 78 -11.56 3.31 7.08
C GLN A 78 -11.89 1.88 6.66
N VAL A 79 -10.85 1.10 6.34
CA VAL A 79 -10.98 -0.33 6.05
C VAL A 79 -10.56 -1.13 7.28
N LEU A 80 -11.42 -2.05 7.72
CA LEU A 80 -11.09 -2.97 8.80
C LEU A 80 -10.05 -3.97 8.33
N LEU A 81 -8.87 -3.94 8.95
CA LEU A 81 -7.80 -4.91 8.74
C LEU A 81 -7.89 -5.97 9.84
N ASN A 82 -8.13 -7.22 9.47
CA ASN A 82 -8.05 -8.35 10.39
C ASN A 82 -6.60 -8.82 10.49
N LEU A 83 -5.85 -8.24 11.44
CA LEU A 83 -4.44 -8.58 11.68
C LEU A 83 -4.35 -9.63 12.77
N ALA A 84 -3.82 -10.81 12.44
CA ALA A 84 -3.43 -11.81 13.42
C ALA A 84 -1.95 -11.62 13.79
N PHE A 85 -1.68 -11.26 15.04
CA PHE A 85 -0.32 -11.16 15.56
C PHE A 85 0.13 -12.48 16.19
N PRO A 86 1.43 -12.84 16.10
CA PRO A 86 1.99 -13.93 16.89
C PRO A 86 1.72 -13.73 18.39
N PRO A 87 1.56 -14.81 19.18
CA PRO A 87 1.27 -14.69 20.62
C PRO A 87 2.24 -13.80 21.39
N ALA A 88 3.54 -13.86 21.06
CA ALA A 88 4.57 -13.04 21.69
C ALA A 88 4.37 -11.54 21.38
N VAL A 89 4.08 -11.19 20.11
CA VAL A 89 3.81 -9.81 19.69
C VAL A 89 2.52 -9.31 20.32
N HIS A 90 1.48 -10.15 20.38
CA HIS A 90 0.22 -9.80 21.03
C HIS A 90 0.41 -9.53 22.53
N ALA A 91 1.26 -10.31 23.22
CA ALA A 91 1.60 -10.06 24.62
C ALA A 91 2.33 -8.71 24.80
N THR A 92 3.29 -8.41 23.94
CA THR A 92 4.02 -7.13 23.94
C THR A 92 3.08 -5.95 23.72
N ILE A 93 2.17 -6.06 22.74
CA ILE A 93 1.16 -5.02 22.46
C ILE A 93 0.26 -4.79 23.69
N ARG A 94 -0.24 -5.86 24.33
CA ARG A 94 -1.08 -5.74 25.55
C ARG A 94 -0.32 -5.05 26.68
N GLN A 95 0.93 -5.42 26.91
CA GLN A 95 1.77 -4.81 27.94
C GLN A 95 2.00 -3.32 27.66
N ALA A 96 2.36 -2.95 26.42
CA ALA A 96 2.57 -1.56 26.04
C ALA A 96 1.28 -0.73 26.13
N ALA A 97 0.16 -1.29 25.70
CA ALA A 97 -1.16 -0.63 25.83
C ALA A 97 -1.55 -0.39 27.29
N HIS A 98 -1.31 -1.39 28.16
CA HIS A 98 -1.57 -1.27 29.59
C HIS A 98 -0.72 -0.17 30.25
N GLN A 99 0.56 -0.04 29.86
CA GLN A 99 1.46 1.00 30.38
C GLN A 99 0.97 2.42 30.10
N VAL A 100 0.24 2.61 29.00
CA VAL A 100 -0.32 3.92 28.61
C VAL A 100 -1.83 4.04 28.87
N GLY A 101 -2.44 3.08 29.60
CA GLY A 101 -3.84 3.11 29.97
C GLY A 101 -4.82 2.96 28.80
N GLN A 102 -4.42 2.28 27.73
CA GLN A 102 -5.22 2.10 26.52
C GLN A 102 -5.60 0.64 26.28
N SER A 103 -6.69 0.41 25.52
CA SER A 103 -6.94 -0.94 25.01
C SER A 103 -5.92 -1.32 23.94
N PRO A 104 -5.59 -2.61 23.76
CA PRO A 104 -4.66 -3.07 22.73
C PRO A 104 -5.06 -2.61 21.31
N GLU A 105 -6.35 -2.61 21.01
CA GLU A 105 -6.90 -2.19 19.72
C GLU A 105 -6.66 -0.71 19.47
N LEU A 106 -6.95 0.14 20.49
CA LEU A 106 -6.72 1.58 20.40
C LEU A 106 -5.23 1.89 20.27
N PHE A 107 -4.39 1.19 21.03
CA PHE A 107 -2.93 1.33 20.96
C PHE A 107 -2.41 1.04 19.56
N VAL A 108 -2.81 -0.09 18.95
CA VAL A 108 -2.43 -0.46 17.57
C VAL A 108 -2.96 0.55 16.58
N LYS A 109 -4.22 0.97 16.69
CA LYS A 109 -4.82 1.99 15.81
C LYS A 109 -4.01 3.29 15.83
N LEU A 110 -3.69 3.81 17.00
CA LEU A 110 -2.92 5.05 17.15
C LEU A 110 -1.46 4.90 16.69
N ALA A 111 -0.86 3.74 16.89
CA ALA A 111 0.48 3.43 16.39
C ALA A 111 0.50 3.42 14.86
N LEU A 112 -0.51 2.78 14.24
CA LEU A 112 -0.65 2.75 12.79
C LEU A 112 -0.85 4.15 12.19
N HIS A 113 -1.76 4.95 12.79
CA HIS A 113 -1.97 6.35 12.35
C HIS A 113 -0.69 7.17 12.42
N ARG A 114 0.10 7.04 13.51
CA ARG A 114 1.39 7.72 13.64
C ARG A 114 2.40 7.27 12.59
N ALA A 115 2.50 5.96 12.36
CA ALA A 115 3.39 5.40 11.35
C ALA A 115 3.03 5.89 9.93
N MET A 116 1.73 5.94 9.61
CA MET A 116 1.25 6.47 8.32
C MET A 116 1.54 7.97 8.16
N ALA A 117 1.32 8.77 9.20
CA ALA A 117 1.62 10.19 9.18
C ALA A 117 3.14 10.43 9.02
N GLN A 118 3.98 9.66 9.73
CA GLN A 118 5.42 9.72 9.59
C GLN A 118 5.86 9.35 8.17
N HIS A 119 5.30 8.27 7.61
CA HIS A 119 5.61 7.85 6.24
C HIS A 119 5.22 8.92 5.20
N ALA A 120 4.07 9.58 5.38
CA ALA A 120 3.65 10.67 4.52
C ALA A 120 4.60 11.87 4.61
N SER A 121 5.08 12.21 5.82
CA SER A 121 6.09 13.25 6.04
C SER A 121 7.42 12.90 5.37
N ASP A 122 7.92 11.69 5.59
CA ASP A 122 9.18 11.21 5.02
C ASP A 122 9.14 11.21 3.47
N GLU A 123 8.00 10.86 2.88
CA GLU A 123 7.80 10.90 1.43
C GLU A 123 7.78 12.34 0.90
N SER A 124 7.13 13.27 1.61
CA SER A 124 7.16 14.70 1.28
C SER A 124 8.58 15.25 1.31
N ASP A 125 9.33 14.98 2.38
CA ASP A 125 10.73 15.40 2.54
C ASP A 125 11.65 14.80 1.45
N ARG A 126 11.35 13.58 1.03
CA ARG A 126 12.06 12.91 -0.06
C ARG A 126 11.81 13.59 -1.40
N LEU A 127 10.54 13.94 -1.68
CA LEU A 127 10.15 14.67 -2.89
C LEU A 127 10.78 16.07 -2.91
N ASP A 128 10.73 16.79 -1.79
CA ASP A 128 11.33 18.12 -1.68
C ASP A 128 12.84 18.09 -1.94
N ARG A 129 13.55 17.13 -1.37
CA ARG A 129 14.98 16.93 -1.65
C ARG A 129 15.24 16.61 -3.12
N ALA A 130 14.42 15.77 -3.75
CA ALA A 130 14.55 15.45 -5.17
C ALA A 130 14.31 16.68 -6.05
N VAL A 131 13.31 17.51 -5.72
CA VAL A 131 13.03 18.78 -6.42
C VAL A 131 14.19 19.76 -6.25
N GLN A 132 14.73 19.90 -5.05
CA GLN A 132 15.89 20.79 -4.80
C GLN A 132 17.13 20.33 -5.59
N GLN A 133 17.38 19.02 -5.65
CA GLN A 133 18.47 18.47 -6.48
C GLN A 133 18.29 18.78 -7.98
N LEU A 134 17.07 18.67 -8.48
CA LEU A 134 16.75 19.03 -9.87
C LEU A 134 16.93 20.53 -10.10
N LEU A 135 16.50 21.39 -9.17
CA LEU A 135 16.66 22.85 -9.25
C LEU A 135 18.12 23.31 -9.18
N ALA A 136 18.98 22.53 -8.53
CA ALA A 136 20.43 22.84 -8.52
C ALA A 136 21.07 22.70 -9.91
N GLY A 137 20.47 21.87 -10.80
CA GLY A 137 20.97 21.66 -12.18
C GLY A 137 20.15 22.33 -13.28
N THR A 138 19.00 22.99 -12.93
CA THR A 138 18.11 23.60 -13.93
C THR A 138 17.36 24.79 -13.34
N THR A 139 16.63 25.54 -14.19
CA THR A 139 15.77 26.64 -13.72
C THR A 139 14.38 26.12 -13.36
N ALA A 140 13.71 26.79 -12.43
CA ALA A 140 12.32 26.47 -12.05
C ALA A 140 11.37 26.44 -13.25
N ALA A 141 11.59 27.36 -14.23
CA ALA A 141 10.78 27.39 -15.45
C ALA A 141 10.96 26.13 -16.32
N HIS A 142 12.18 25.65 -16.50
CA HIS A 142 12.46 24.42 -17.23
C HIS A 142 11.89 23.19 -16.52
N LEU A 143 12.00 23.16 -15.18
CA LEU A 143 11.40 22.07 -14.40
C LEU A 143 9.87 22.03 -14.54
N LEU A 144 9.19 23.17 -14.41
CA LEU A 144 7.75 23.26 -14.59
C LEU A 144 7.31 22.87 -16.01
N ALA A 145 8.06 23.30 -17.04
CA ALA A 145 7.79 22.91 -18.42
C ALA A 145 7.94 21.38 -18.62
N ALA A 146 8.98 20.78 -18.07
CA ALA A 146 9.21 19.33 -18.13
C ALA A 146 8.12 18.53 -17.42
N VAL A 147 7.69 18.97 -16.23
CA VAL A 147 6.58 18.37 -15.48
C VAL A 147 5.27 18.50 -16.24
N GLY A 148 4.97 19.69 -16.77
CA GLY A 148 3.79 19.93 -17.61
C GLY A 148 3.76 19.00 -18.82
N HIS A 149 4.89 18.86 -19.52
CA HIS A 149 5.02 17.95 -20.65
C HIS A 149 4.86 16.47 -20.26
N ALA A 150 5.42 16.05 -19.14
CA ALA A 150 5.26 14.69 -18.63
C ALA A 150 3.79 14.35 -18.24
N LEU A 151 3.07 15.32 -17.68
CA LEU A 151 1.67 15.14 -17.30
C LEU A 151 0.72 15.13 -18.51
N THR A 152 1.08 15.82 -19.61
CA THR A 152 0.29 15.87 -20.84
C THR A 152 0.56 14.70 -21.79
N ARG A 153 1.69 14.02 -21.65
CA ARG A 153 1.96 12.80 -22.42
C ARG A 153 1.05 11.67 -21.97
N THR A 154 -0.06 11.49 -22.68
CA THR A 154 -0.93 10.31 -22.48
C THR A 154 -0.13 9.06 -22.87
N PRO A 155 0.05 8.06 -21.98
CA PRO A 155 0.67 6.81 -22.40
C PRO A 155 -0.28 6.10 -23.37
N GLY A 156 0.05 6.06 -24.66
CA GLY A 156 -0.75 5.30 -25.62
C GLY A 156 -0.87 5.85 -27.04
N ALA A 157 -0.29 6.99 -27.39
CA ALA A 157 -0.18 7.37 -28.80
C ALA A 157 1.09 6.73 -29.40
N ALA A 158 0.95 5.53 -29.97
CA ALA A 158 1.96 5.00 -30.88
C ALA A 158 2.05 5.96 -32.09
N PRO A 159 3.26 6.30 -32.56
CA PRO A 159 3.41 7.05 -33.81
C PRO A 159 2.88 6.19 -34.98
N ALA A 160 2.08 6.83 -35.81
CA ALA A 160 1.59 6.28 -37.08
C ALA A 160 2.76 6.09 -38.06
#